data_0071a65c87d985aeed023a4e6f737207
#
_entry.id   0071a65c87d985aeed023a4e6f737207
#
_cell.length_a   1.000
_cell.length_b   1.000
_cell.length_c   1.000
_cell.angle_alpha   90.00
_cell.angle_beta   90.00
_cell.angle_gamma   90.00
#
_symmetry.space_group_name_H-M   'P 1'
#
loop_
_entity.id
_entity.type
_entity.pdbx_description
1 polymer ?
#
loop_
_entity_poly.entity_id
_entity_poly.type
_entity_poly.pdbx_seq_one_letter_code
_entity_poly.pdbx_strand_id
1 'polypeptide(L)'
;MDFYRRMEKAIRPHSGKAIVTGGNIYCSTDVPTGIGRLTNGPQIYAPHGYDSVVDSDRYEAFSKENVERLYAGKRQTQERLGLPTIAAEWGAFPSREFTNDLIDHMNSIIERNLWGSAYCEYHPGMEEDPNFSALCRAYPMETAGTLRKYHYDRRAREYAMDFDSDGGESRLYLPFEPRKF
;
A
#
# COMPACT_ATOMS: atom_id res chain seq x y z
N MET A 1 -12.77 -2.16 -19.31
CA MET A 1 -13.59 -3.11 -18.48
C MET A 1 -13.75 -4.48 -19.11
N ASP A 2 -13.80 -4.62 -20.42
CA ASP A 2 -14.07 -5.93 -21.05
C ASP A 2 -13.03 -7.00 -20.73
N PHE A 3 -11.77 -6.64 -20.63
CA PHE A 3 -10.72 -7.55 -20.18
C PHE A 3 -11.04 -8.15 -18.80
N TYR A 4 -11.29 -7.31 -17.78
CA TYR A 4 -11.58 -7.78 -16.44
C TYR A 4 -12.87 -8.59 -16.34
N ARG A 5 -13.91 -8.23 -17.09
CA ARG A 5 -15.15 -9.03 -17.17
C ARG A 5 -14.94 -10.42 -17.79
N ARG A 6 -14.08 -10.49 -18.81
CA ARG A 6 -13.70 -11.79 -19.40
C ARG A 6 -12.91 -12.64 -18.38
N MET A 7 -11.97 -12.03 -17.65
CA MET A 7 -11.21 -12.71 -16.59
C MET A 7 -12.15 -13.16 -15.47
N GLU A 8 -13.07 -12.31 -15.03
CA GLU A 8 -14.08 -12.67 -14.04
C GLU A 8 -14.87 -13.89 -14.46
N LYS A 9 -15.39 -13.91 -15.68
CA LYS A 9 -16.15 -15.04 -16.22
C LYS A 9 -15.34 -16.34 -16.26
N ALA A 10 -14.04 -16.26 -16.52
CA ALA A 10 -13.16 -17.41 -16.57
C ALA A 10 -12.77 -17.90 -15.16
N ILE A 11 -12.57 -17.00 -14.20
CA ILE A 11 -12.08 -17.35 -12.86
C ILE A 11 -13.19 -17.80 -11.90
N ARG A 12 -14.36 -17.16 -11.94
CA ARG A 12 -15.43 -17.40 -10.96
C ARG A 12 -15.93 -18.83 -10.87
N PRO A 13 -16.00 -19.64 -11.95
CA PRO A 13 -16.33 -21.06 -11.84
C PRO A 13 -15.34 -21.88 -11.00
N HIS A 14 -14.11 -21.38 -10.82
CA HIS A 14 -13.02 -22.07 -10.15
C HIS A 14 -12.64 -21.47 -8.79
N SER A 15 -13.01 -20.22 -8.53
CA SER A 15 -12.60 -19.51 -7.31
C SER A 15 -13.60 -18.44 -6.89
N GLY A 16 -14.03 -18.53 -5.62
CA GLY A 16 -14.80 -17.48 -4.95
C GLY A 16 -13.94 -16.37 -4.31
N LYS A 17 -12.61 -16.46 -4.41
CA LYS A 17 -11.69 -15.48 -3.79
C LYS A 17 -11.73 -14.14 -4.50
N ALA A 18 -11.17 -13.10 -3.84
CA ALA A 18 -11.10 -11.77 -4.43
C ALA A 18 -10.28 -11.77 -5.73
N ILE A 19 -10.82 -11.11 -6.75
CA ILE A 19 -10.08 -10.82 -7.98
C ILE A 19 -9.40 -9.46 -7.79
N VAL A 20 -8.11 -9.45 -8.02
CA VAL A 20 -7.29 -8.25 -7.97
C VAL A 20 -7.41 -7.53 -9.31
N THR A 21 -7.79 -6.26 -9.27
CA THR A 21 -7.89 -5.41 -10.45
C THR A 21 -7.08 -4.14 -10.22
N GLY A 22 -6.29 -3.78 -11.19
CA GLY A 22 -5.45 -2.62 -11.14
C GLY A 22 -4.80 -2.43 -12.49
N GLY A 23 -3.81 -1.63 -12.56
CA GLY A 23 -3.06 -1.47 -13.78
C GLY A 23 -1.82 -0.64 -13.55
N ASN A 24 -0.72 -1.11 -14.08
CA ASN A 24 0.54 -0.39 -14.07
C ASN A 24 0.56 0.78 -15.07
N ILE A 25 -0.31 0.77 -16.09
CA ILE A 25 -0.36 1.83 -17.11
C ILE A 25 -0.55 3.24 -16.53
N TYR A 26 -1.10 3.32 -15.32
CA TYR A 26 -1.30 4.56 -14.58
C TYR A 26 -0.36 4.69 -13.38
N CYS A 27 0.76 3.96 -13.35
CA CYS A 27 1.64 3.93 -12.18
C CYS A 27 2.22 5.30 -11.82
N SER A 28 2.62 6.10 -12.81
CA SER A 28 3.25 7.42 -12.64
C SER A 28 2.36 8.59 -13.06
N THR A 29 1.03 8.41 -13.02
CA THR A 29 0.06 9.47 -13.31
C THR A 29 -0.95 9.66 -12.19
N ASP A 30 -1.41 10.88 -12.00
CA ASP A 30 -2.46 11.28 -11.07
C ASP A 30 -3.88 11.14 -11.66
N VAL A 31 -3.99 10.73 -12.92
CA VAL A 31 -5.28 10.55 -13.59
C VAL A 31 -6.01 9.33 -13.00
N PRO A 32 -7.23 9.50 -12.46
CA PRO A 32 -8.02 8.38 -11.99
C PRO A 32 -8.32 7.39 -13.10
N THR A 33 -8.17 6.10 -12.81
CA THR A 33 -8.44 5.06 -13.80
C THR A 33 -9.93 4.89 -14.08
N GLY A 34 -10.28 4.50 -15.31
CA GLY A 34 -11.62 4.12 -15.72
C GLY A 34 -12.04 2.69 -15.33
N ILE A 35 -11.26 1.97 -14.52
CA ILE A 35 -11.62 0.64 -14.03
C ILE A 35 -12.95 0.71 -13.27
N GLY A 36 -13.85 -0.24 -13.53
CA GLY A 36 -15.14 -0.37 -12.85
C GLY A 36 -15.18 -1.55 -11.90
N ARG A 37 -16.31 -1.71 -11.22
CA ARG A 37 -16.57 -2.90 -10.40
C ARG A 37 -16.85 -4.11 -11.29
N LEU A 38 -16.44 -5.29 -10.81
CA LEU A 38 -16.85 -6.58 -11.32
C LEU A 38 -18.31 -6.85 -10.91
N THR A 39 -18.95 -7.77 -11.61
CA THR A 39 -20.36 -8.08 -11.40
C THR A 39 -20.58 -9.10 -10.29
N ASN A 40 -19.63 -10.02 -10.10
CA ASN A 40 -19.81 -11.16 -9.20
C ASN A 40 -18.61 -11.31 -8.25
N GLY A 41 -18.93 -11.41 -6.96
CA GLY A 41 -17.98 -11.74 -5.91
C GLY A 41 -16.98 -10.62 -5.54
N PRO A 42 -16.05 -10.92 -4.65
CA PRO A 42 -15.17 -9.92 -4.08
C PRO A 42 -14.10 -9.44 -5.09
N GLN A 43 -13.77 -8.15 -4.97
CA GLN A 43 -12.77 -7.47 -5.81
C GLN A 43 -11.87 -6.62 -4.92
N ILE A 44 -10.60 -6.52 -5.27
CA ILE A 44 -9.62 -5.64 -4.67
C ILE A 44 -9.08 -4.69 -5.74
N TYR A 45 -8.99 -3.41 -5.44
CA TYR A 45 -8.28 -2.45 -6.27
C TYR A 45 -6.80 -2.45 -5.92
N ALA A 46 -5.93 -2.62 -6.91
CA ALA A 46 -4.50 -2.83 -6.71
C ALA A 46 -3.67 -1.90 -7.62
N PRO A 47 -3.64 -0.58 -7.33
CA PRO A 47 -2.84 0.35 -8.12
C PRO A 47 -1.35 0.16 -7.85
N HIS A 48 -0.54 0.41 -8.88
CA HIS A 48 0.90 0.65 -8.75
C HIS A 48 1.15 2.15 -8.60
N GLY A 49 2.19 2.55 -7.88
CA GLY A 49 2.49 3.95 -7.65
C GLY A 49 3.99 4.24 -7.54
N TYR A 50 4.54 4.83 -8.60
CA TYR A 50 5.95 5.20 -8.69
C TYR A 50 6.12 6.66 -9.08
N ASP A 51 7.06 7.35 -8.46
CA ASP A 51 7.59 8.59 -9.04
C ASP A 51 8.39 8.24 -10.30
N SER A 52 8.34 9.11 -11.30
CA SER A 52 9.04 8.91 -12.58
C SER A 52 10.57 8.80 -12.45
N VAL A 53 11.15 9.22 -11.33
CA VAL A 53 12.59 9.07 -11.06
C VAL A 53 13.02 7.62 -10.93
N VAL A 54 12.09 6.70 -10.65
CA VAL A 54 12.36 5.26 -10.52
C VAL A 54 12.90 4.65 -11.82
N ASP A 55 12.53 5.22 -12.97
CA ASP A 55 13.04 4.83 -14.28
C ASP A 55 14.39 5.52 -14.63
N SER A 56 14.98 6.21 -13.66
CA SER A 56 16.24 6.93 -13.83
C SER A 56 17.09 6.84 -12.56
N ASP A 57 18.38 7.10 -12.65
CA ASP A 57 19.26 7.12 -11.49
C ASP A 57 19.21 8.46 -10.70
N ARG A 58 18.22 9.33 -10.99
CA ARG A 58 18.15 10.69 -10.44
C ARG A 58 17.22 10.78 -9.24
N TYR A 59 17.40 9.91 -8.25
CA TYR A 59 16.56 9.86 -7.04
C TYR A 59 16.57 11.14 -6.20
N GLU A 60 17.57 12.02 -6.37
CA GLU A 60 17.60 13.37 -5.79
C GLU A 60 16.47 14.27 -6.32
N ALA A 61 15.91 13.92 -7.49
CA ALA A 61 14.76 14.61 -8.08
C ALA A 61 13.39 14.04 -7.63
N PHE A 62 13.37 13.09 -6.69
CA PHE A 62 12.13 12.56 -6.12
C PHE A 62 11.29 13.69 -5.51
N SER A 63 10.03 13.77 -5.90
CA SER A 63 9.11 14.80 -5.41
C SER A 63 8.01 14.19 -4.54
N LYS A 64 8.04 14.53 -3.26
CA LYS A 64 6.99 14.15 -2.31
C LYS A 64 5.61 14.68 -2.75
N GLU A 65 5.56 15.92 -3.28
CA GLU A 65 4.33 16.53 -3.79
C GLU A 65 3.79 15.79 -5.01
N ASN A 66 4.68 15.34 -5.90
CA ASN A 66 4.27 14.54 -7.05
C ASN A 66 3.64 13.22 -6.60
N VAL A 67 4.27 12.53 -5.66
CA VAL A 67 3.76 11.26 -5.12
C VAL A 67 2.43 11.46 -4.40
N GLU A 68 2.28 12.51 -3.58
CA GLU A 68 1.00 12.84 -2.95
C GLU A 68 -0.12 13.00 -3.98
N ARG A 69 0.17 13.70 -5.09
CA ARG A 69 -0.79 13.89 -6.18
C ARG A 69 -1.12 12.58 -6.89
N LEU A 70 -0.12 11.75 -7.17
CA LEU A 70 -0.30 10.42 -7.77
C LEU A 70 -1.24 9.55 -6.93
N TYR A 71 -0.99 9.50 -5.63
CA TYR A 71 -1.78 8.69 -4.71
C TYR A 71 -3.17 9.28 -4.46
N ALA A 72 -3.35 10.61 -4.53
CA ALA A 72 -4.66 11.24 -4.50
C ALA A 72 -5.55 10.79 -5.67
N GLY A 73 -5.01 10.69 -6.89
CA GLY A 73 -5.73 10.15 -8.05
C GLY A 73 -6.14 8.68 -7.86
N LYS A 74 -5.28 7.88 -7.24
CA LYS A 74 -5.59 6.48 -6.90
C LYS A 74 -6.66 6.40 -5.79
N ARG A 75 -6.62 7.31 -4.84
CA ARG A 75 -7.64 7.43 -3.79
C ARG A 75 -9.01 7.78 -4.38
N GLN A 76 -9.09 8.72 -5.31
CA GLN A 76 -10.33 9.05 -6.01
C GLN A 76 -10.92 7.81 -6.71
N THR A 77 -10.08 6.99 -7.33
CA THR A 77 -10.51 5.71 -7.93
C THR A 77 -11.06 4.76 -6.88
N GLN A 78 -10.38 4.59 -5.75
CA GLN A 78 -10.84 3.76 -4.64
C GLN A 78 -12.19 4.21 -4.11
N GLU A 79 -12.37 5.50 -3.87
CA GLU A 79 -13.61 6.07 -3.35
C GLU A 79 -14.78 5.85 -4.31
N ARG A 80 -14.55 6.05 -5.60
CA ARG A 80 -15.54 5.78 -6.64
C ARG A 80 -15.92 4.31 -6.73
N LEU A 81 -14.94 3.41 -6.51
CA LEU A 81 -15.16 1.96 -6.55
C LEU A 81 -15.74 1.42 -5.22
N GLY A 82 -15.44 2.05 -4.09
CA GLY A 82 -15.79 1.54 -2.78
C GLY A 82 -15.19 0.15 -2.51
N LEU A 83 -13.92 -0.05 -2.87
CA LEU A 83 -13.22 -1.33 -2.77
C LEU A 83 -12.09 -1.28 -1.75
N PRO A 84 -11.79 -2.42 -1.09
CA PRO A 84 -10.50 -2.58 -0.44
C PRO A 84 -9.36 -2.34 -1.42
N THR A 85 -8.28 -1.73 -0.96
CA THR A 85 -7.16 -1.33 -1.82
C THR A 85 -5.83 -1.83 -1.25
N ILE A 86 -4.96 -2.25 -2.15
CA ILE A 86 -3.57 -2.56 -1.87
C ILE A 86 -2.70 -1.79 -2.87
N ALA A 87 -1.74 -0.98 -2.39
CA ALA A 87 -0.66 -0.47 -3.25
C ALA A 87 0.19 -1.68 -3.65
N ALA A 88 -0.14 -2.28 -4.80
CA ALA A 88 0.37 -3.59 -5.19
C ALA A 88 1.83 -3.56 -5.66
N GLU A 89 2.29 -2.39 -6.06
CA GLU A 89 3.70 -2.11 -6.30
C GLU A 89 4.02 -0.66 -5.97
N TRP A 90 5.11 -0.45 -5.28
CA TRP A 90 5.67 0.86 -4.97
C TRP A 90 7.13 0.69 -4.52
N GLY A 91 7.88 1.78 -4.49
CA GLY A 91 9.26 1.77 -3.99
C GLY A 91 10.28 1.70 -5.12
N ALA A 92 10.90 0.55 -5.36
CA ALA A 92 12.04 0.37 -6.26
C ALA A 92 13.18 1.36 -5.96
N PHE A 93 13.37 1.68 -4.67
CA PHE A 93 14.41 2.58 -4.23
C PHE A 93 15.75 1.84 -4.12
N PRO A 94 16.87 2.50 -4.47
CA PRO A 94 18.19 1.92 -4.28
C PRO A 94 18.46 1.65 -2.80
N SER A 95 19.23 0.60 -2.51
CA SER A 95 19.66 0.24 -1.16
C SER A 95 20.65 1.27 -0.60
N ARG A 96 20.12 2.41 -0.14
CA ARG A 96 20.88 3.54 0.40
C ARG A 96 20.15 4.20 1.57
N GLU A 97 20.91 4.71 2.54
CA GLU A 97 20.35 5.30 3.76
C GLU A 97 19.39 6.48 3.49
N PHE A 98 19.69 7.33 2.52
CA PHE A 98 18.83 8.49 2.22
C PHE A 98 17.43 8.10 1.76
N THR A 99 17.23 6.87 1.26
CA THR A 99 15.91 6.39 0.82
C THR A 99 14.99 6.03 1.99
N ASN A 100 15.50 5.95 3.22
CA ASN A 100 14.67 5.75 4.41
C ASN A 100 13.54 6.79 4.51
N ASP A 101 13.87 8.06 4.25
CA ASP A 101 12.87 9.14 4.33
C ASP A 101 11.84 9.09 3.20
N LEU A 102 12.21 8.53 2.05
CA LEU A 102 11.31 8.32 0.93
C LEU A 102 10.35 7.16 1.25
N ILE A 103 10.88 6.08 1.79
CA ILE A 103 10.10 4.91 2.24
C ILE A 103 9.13 5.32 3.37
N ASP A 104 9.58 6.07 4.36
CA ASP A 104 8.74 6.59 5.45
C ASP A 104 7.60 7.46 4.88
N HIS A 105 7.89 8.33 3.91
CA HIS A 105 6.89 9.16 3.26
C HIS A 105 5.84 8.32 2.52
N MET A 106 6.27 7.34 1.71
CA MET A 106 5.36 6.44 1.00
C MET A 106 4.47 5.67 1.96
N ASN A 107 5.05 5.12 3.02
CA ASN A 107 4.29 4.41 4.04
C ASN A 107 3.26 5.32 4.73
N SER A 108 3.60 6.58 5.00
CA SER A 108 2.64 7.52 5.61
C SER A 108 1.39 7.74 4.75
N ILE A 109 1.55 7.73 3.42
CA ILE A 109 0.42 7.81 2.48
C ILE A 109 -0.42 6.52 2.55
N ILE A 110 0.21 5.37 2.56
CA ILE A 110 -0.44 4.05 2.61
C ILE A 110 -1.22 3.89 3.91
N GLU A 111 -0.60 4.20 5.05
CA GLU A 111 -1.20 4.16 6.39
C GLU A 111 -2.43 5.08 6.48
N ARG A 112 -2.30 6.33 6.04
CA ARG A 112 -3.38 7.33 6.04
C ARG A 112 -4.59 6.90 5.23
N ASN A 113 -4.37 6.14 4.16
CA ASN A 113 -5.43 5.62 3.32
C ASN A 113 -5.96 4.24 3.77
N LEU A 114 -5.41 3.65 4.81
CA LEU A 114 -5.72 2.29 5.28
C LEU A 114 -5.56 1.25 4.16
N TRP A 115 -4.53 1.38 3.36
CA TRP A 115 -4.25 0.45 2.27
C TRP A 115 -3.29 -0.64 2.72
N GLY A 116 -3.45 -1.83 2.15
CA GLY A 116 -2.37 -2.80 2.13
C GLY A 116 -1.25 -2.34 1.19
N SER A 117 -0.08 -2.98 1.28
CA SER A 117 1.03 -2.64 0.38
C SER A 117 1.92 -3.84 0.06
N ALA A 118 2.57 -3.77 -1.11
CA ALA A 118 3.64 -4.67 -1.52
C ALA A 118 4.80 -3.84 -2.06
N TYR A 119 5.92 -3.86 -1.35
CA TYR A 119 7.13 -3.15 -1.75
C TYR A 119 7.82 -3.86 -2.92
N CYS A 120 8.26 -3.13 -3.90
CA CYS A 120 9.10 -3.60 -4.99
C CYS A 120 10.55 -3.15 -4.73
N GLU A 121 11.51 -4.10 -4.55
CA GLU A 121 11.29 -5.53 -4.64
C GLU A 121 12.08 -6.29 -3.57
N TYR A 122 11.73 -7.54 -3.36
CA TYR A 122 12.50 -8.45 -2.52
C TYR A 122 13.74 -8.97 -3.27
N HIS A 123 14.86 -9.00 -2.58
CA HIS A 123 16.07 -9.73 -3.00
C HIS A 123 16.73 -10.44 -1.81
N PRO A 124 17.48 -11.54 -2.04
CA PRO A 124 18.20 -12.21 -0.98
C PRO A 124 19.20 -11.27 -0.30
N GLY A 125 19.23 -11.25 1.04
CA GLY A 125 20.09 -10.37 1.82
C GLY A 125 19.52 -8.94 2.02
N MET A 126 18.29 -8.68 1.60
CA MET A 126 17.61 -7.39 1.77
C MET A 126 17.58 -6.90 3.22
N GLU A 127 17.61 -7.81 4.17
CA GLU A 127 17.64 -7.52 5.61
C GLU A 127 18.92 -6.77 6.06
N GLU A 128 19.97 -6.82 5.26
CA GLU A 128 21.25 -6.12 5.49
C GLU A 128 21.29 -4.74 4.82
N ASP A 129 20.27 -4.38 4.03
CA ASP A 129 20.22 -3.13 3.32
C ASP A 129 20.10 -1.92 4.27
N PRO A 130 20.80 -0.80 4.01
CA PRO A 130 20.75 0.40 4.85
C PRO A 130 19.35 0.99 5.03
N ASN A 131 18.43 0.73 4.09
CA ASN A 131 17.06 1.21 4.12
C ASN A 131 16.04 0.14 4.57
N PHE A 132 16.47 -1.08 4.89
CA PHE A 132 15.55 -2.15 5.31
C PHE A 132 14.75 -1.78 6.57
N SER A 133 15.37 -1.06 7.51
CA SER A 133 14.70 -0.62 8.73
C SER A 133 13.45 0.25 8.48
N ALA A 134 13.38 0.95 7.35
CA ALA A 134 12.21 1.73 6.98
C ALA A 134 11.04 0.88 6.44
N LEU A 135 11.33 -0.35 6.01
CA LEU A 135 10.35 -1.35 5.60
C LEU A 135 9.80 -2.15 6.79
N CYS A 136 10.57 -2.24 7.89
CA CYS A 136 10.17 -2.91 9.12
C CYS A 136 9.22 -2.02 9.94
N ARG A 137 7.92 -2.09 9.67
CA ARG A 137 6.92 -1.21 10.26
C ARG A 137 5.95 -1.95 11.17
N ALA A 138 5.49 -1.25 12.21
CA ALA A 138 4.34 -1.73 12.97
C ALA A 138 3.05 -1.50 12.18
N TYR A 139 2.16 -2.48 12.18
CA TYR A 139 0.87 -2.38 11.50
C TYR A 139 -0.18 -3.30 12.15
N PRO A 140 -1.49 -2.98 11.99
CA PRO A 140 -2.56 -3.85 12.45
C PRO A 140 -2.71 -5.04 11.48
N MET A 141 -2.45 -6.25 11.97
CA MET A 141 -2.68 -7.48 11.20
C MET A 141 -4.17 -7.82 11.15
N GLU A 142 -4.85 -7.60 12.29
CA GLU A 142 -6.27 -7.88 12.46
C GLU A 142 -6.83 -6.95 13.53
N THR A 143 -7.99 -6.37 13.29
CA THR A 143 -8.69 -5.54 14.26
C THR A 143 -10.07 -6.14 14.56
N ALA A 144 -10.37 -6.30 15.86
CA ALA A 144 -11.70 -6.65 16.32
C ALA A 144 -12.59 -5.42 16.26
N GLY A 145 -13.12 -5.15 15.08
CA GLY A 145 -13.95 -3.98 14.79
C GLY A 145 -13.47 -3.18 13.57
N THR A 146 -13.84 -1.92 13.50
CA THR A 146 -13.55 -1.06 12.36
C THR A 146 -12.33 -0.18 12.59
N LEU A 147 -11.25 -0.44 11.88
CA LEU A 147 -10.05 0.39 11.87
C LEU A 147 -10.38 1.79 11.31
N ARG A 148 -10.04 2.85 12.03
CA ARG A 148 -10.27 4.25 11.63
C ARG A 148 -9.02 4.91 11.13
N LYS A 149 -7.90 4.71 11.84
CA LYS A 149 -6.57 5.16 11.43
C LYS A 149 -5.50 4.36 12.14
N TYR A 150 -4.31 4.36 11.60
CA TYR A 150 -3.09 3.99 12.31
C TYR A 150 -1.91 4.77 11.75
N HIS A 151 -0.86 4.83 12.53
CA HIS A 151 0.41 5.45 12.14
C HIS A 151 1.57 4.83 12.90
N TYR A 152 2.70 4.73 12.22
CA TYR A 152 3.96 4.31 12.83
C TYR A 152 5.05 5.33 12.56
N ASP A 153 5.57 5.94 13.63
CA ASP A 153 6.78 6.75 13.61
C ASP A 153 8.00 5.85 13.87
N ARG A 154 8.76 5.55 12.83
CA ARG A 154 9.95 4.70 12.93
C ARG A 154 11.04 5.33 13.80
N ARG A 155 11.22 6.66 13.74
CA ARG A 155 12.27 7.37 14.47
C ARG A 155 11.97 7.41 15.97
N ALA A 156 10.73 7.70 16.32
CA ALA A 156 10.26 7.66 17.70
C ALA A 156 10.02 6.22 18.22
N ARG A 157 9.85 5.24 17.30
CA ARG A 157 9.41 3.88 17.58
C ARG A 157 8.05 3.88 18.27
N GLU A 158 7.16 4.74 17.80
CA GLU A 158 5.81 4.90 18.32
C GLU A 158 4.79 4.40 17.30
N TYR A 159 3.86 3.60 17.78
CA TYR A 159 2.71 3.13 17.02
C TYR A 159 1.43 3.62 17.67
N ALA A 160 0.54 4.17 16.87
CA ALA A 160 -0.78 4.61 17.30
C ALA A 160 -1.86 4.06 16.38
N MET A 161 -2.99 3.66 16.95
CA MET A 161 -4.14 3.12 16.21
C MET A 161 -5.43 3.55 16.87
N ASP A 162 -6.41 3.98 16.05
CA ASP A 162 -7.80 4.22 16.47
C ASP A 162 -8.71 3.25 15.74
N PHE A 163 -9.59 2.59 16.45
CA PHE A 163 -10.60 1.71 15.88
C PHE A 163 -11.85 1.63 16.77
N ASP A 164 -13.00 1.37 16.14
CA ASP A 164 -14.23 1.08 16.87
C ASP A 164 -14.24 -0.41 17.20
N SER A 165 -14.03 -0.75 18.47
CA SER A 165 -13.93 -2.12 18.93
C SER A 165 -15.30 -2.81 18.98
N ASP A 166 -15.35 -4.07 18.56
CA ASP A 166 -16.49 -4.99 18.77
C ASP A 166 -16.28 -5.92 19.99
N GLY A 167 -15.19 -5.73 20.77
CA GLY A 167 -14.89 -6.47 21.99
C GLY A 167 -14.08 -7.75 21.80
N GLY A 168 -13.62 -8.04 20.58
CA GLY A 168 -12.75 -9.18 20.29
C GLY A 168 -11.26 -8.88 20.46
N GLU A 169 -10.43 -9.83 20.03
CA GLU A 169 -8.96 -9.68 20.00
C GLU A 169 -8.49 -8.99 18.74
N SER A 170 -7.53 -8.10 18.88
CA SER A 170 -6.81 -7.50 17.76
C SER A 170 -5.36 -7.99 17.74
N ARG A 171 -4.78 -8.15 16.56
CA ARG A 171 -3.39 -8.56 16.38
C ARG A 171 -2.59 -7.46 15.71
N LEU A 172 -1.43 -7.17 16.27
CA LEU A 172 -0.50 -6.19 15.76
C LEU A 172 0.82 -6.88 15.41
N TYR A 173 1.42 -6.47 14.32
CA TYR A 173 2.84 -6.73 14.08
C TYR A 173 3.66 -5.57 14.62
N LEU A 174 4.62 -5.87 15.49
CA LEU A 174 5.57 -4.91 16.06
C LEU A 174 6.99 -5.37 15.71
N PRO A 175 7.77 -4.59 14.96
CA PRO A 175 9.16 -4.95 14.60
C PRO A 175 10.16 -4.70 15.74
N PHE A 176 9.66 -4.52 16.97
CA PHE A 176 10.46 -4.26 18.18
C PHE A 176 9.75 -4.81 19.42
N GLU A 177 10.52 -5.06 20.48
CA GLU A 177 9.93 -5.41 21.76
C GLU A 177 9.21 -4.20 22.37
N PRO A 178 7.89 -4.29 22.66
CA PRO A 178 7.15 -3.20 23.28
C PRO A 178 7.64 -2.96 24.70
N ARG A 179 7.76 -1.69 25.10
CA ARG A 179 8.04 -1.36 26.50
C ARG A 179 6.80 -1.69 27.33
N LYS A 180 7.00 -2.40 28.43
CA LYS A 180 5.96 -2.56 29.44
C LYS A 180 5.93 -1.29 30.29
N PHE A 181 4.77 -0.67 30.39
CA PHE A 181 4.50 0.45 31.27
C PHE A 181 3.84 -0.05 32.57
#